data_5dc372be17558b36d6a057a3796015c0
#
_entry.id   5dc372be17558b36d6a057a3796015c0
#
_cell.length_a   1.000
_cell.length_b   1.000
_cell.length_c   1.000
_cell.angle_alpha   90.00
_cell.angle_beta   90.00
_cell.angle_gamma   90.00
#
_symmetry.space_group_name_H-M   'P 1'
#
loop_
_entity.id
_entity.type
_entity.pdbx_description
1 polymer ?
#
loop_
_entity_poly.entity_id
_entity_poly.type
_entity_poly.pdbx_seq_one_letter_code
_entity_poly.pdbx_strand_id
1 'polypeptide(L)' 'MQVWVNGETREVPEGTTLSALLESLHVGGPGVAVEVNAEVVRRARHPEHQLHAGDRVEIVTFVGGG' A
#
# COMPACT_ATOMS: atom_id res chain seq x y z
N MET A 1 6.48 -13.37 -1.90
CA MET A 1 5.71 -13.07 -3.14
C MET A 1 6.05 -11.70 -3.65
N GLN A 2 5.88 -11.48 -4.91
CA GLN A 2 6.24 -10.21 -5.53
C GLN A 2 5.00 -9.33 -5.71
N VAL A 3 5.12 -8.07 -5.35
CA VAL A 3 4.09 -7.06 -5.60
C VAL A 3 4.76 -5.85 -6.26
N TRP A 4 3.96 -4.97 -6.79
CA TRP A 4 4.43 -3.73 -7.39
C TRP A 4 4.03 -2.57 -6.49
N VAL A 5 4.95 -1.66 -6.23
CA VAL A 5 4.67 -0.45 -5.45
C VAL A 5 5.14 0.74 -6.26
N ASN A 6 4.19 1.55 -6.70
CA ASN A 6 4.46 2.71 -7.55
C ASN A 6 5.37 2.34 -8.73
N GLY A 7 5.06 1.21 -9.36
CA GLY A 7 5.78 0.77 -10.53
C GLY A 7 7.07 -0.01 -10.28
N GLU A 8 7.44 -0.19 -9.02
CA GLU A 8 8.64 -0.94 -8.67
C GLU A 8 8.28 -2.26 -8.01
N THR A 9 8.97 -3.32 -8.37
CA THR A 9 8.71 -4.62 -7.76
C THR A 9 9.31 -4.68 -6.36
N ARG A 10 8.59 -5.35 -5.47
CA ARG A 10 9.05 -5.61 -4.11
C ARG A 10 8.71 -7.03 -3.71
N GLU A 11 9.61 -7.63 -2.98
CA GLU A 11 9.40 -8.96 -2.43
C GLU A 11 8.86 -8.82 -1.02
N VAL A 12 7.72 -9.44 -0.75
CA VAL A 12 7.11 -9.40 0.59
C VAL A 12 6.67 -10.81 0.98
N PRO A 13 6.60 -11.10 2.28
CA PRO A 13 6.12 -12.41 2.72
C PRO A 13 4.66 -12.63 2.34
N GLU A 14 4.30 -13.88 2.14
CA GLU A 14 2.90 -14.23 1.92
C GLU A 14 2.08 -13.85 3.15
N GLY A 15 0.87 -13.37 2.93
CA GLY A 15 0.02 -12.91 4.01
C GLY A 15 0.28 -11.47 4.46
N THR A 16 1.21 -10.78 3.79
CA THR A 16 1.48 -9.38 4.12
C THR A 16 0.22 -8.55 3.89
N THR A 17 -0.15 -7.77 4.89
CA THR A 17 -1.27 -6.84 4.76
C THR A 17 -0.80 -5.52 4.19
N LEU A 18 -1.74 -4.73 3.70
CA LEU A 18 -1.43 -3.40 3.20
C LEU A 18 -0.81 -2.54 4.31
N SER A 19 -1.33 -2.64 5.54
CA SER A 19 -0.74 -1.93 6.68
C SER A 19 0.72 -2.31 6.89
N ALA A 20 1.02 -3.60 6.84
CA ALA A 20 2.39 -4.07 7.04
C ALA A 20 3.32 -3.55 5.96
N LEU A 21 2.85 -3.53 4.72
CA LEU A 21 3.64 -2.98 3.61
C LEU A 21 3.94 -1.50 3.85
N LEU A 22 2.92 -0.71 4.18
CA LEU A 22 3.09 0.71 4.40
C LEU A 22 4.05 0.98 5.56
N GLU A 23 3.94 0.20 6.63
CA GLU A 23 4.86 0.31 7.76
C GLU A 23 6.30 0.06 7.33
N SER A 24 6.52 -0.96 6.54
CA SER A 24 7.87 -1.28 6.07
C SER A 24 8.47 -0.17 5.19
N LEU A 25 7.61 0.61 4.57
CA LEU A 25 8.02 1.72 3.72
C LEU A 25 8.09 3.05 4.49
N HIS A 26 7.74 3.02 5.76
CA HIS A 26 7.66 4.22 6.60
C HIS A 26 6.69 5.24 6.03
N VAL A 27 5.60 4.76 5.47
CA VAL A 27 4.56 5.60 4.91
C VAL A 27 3.33 5.50 5.80
N GLY A 28 2.80 6.63 6.20
CA GLY A 28 1.61 6.63 7.05
C GLY A 28 1.16 8.04 7.34
N GLY A 29 0.12 8.13 8.13
CA GLY A 29 -0.43 9.40 8.54
C GLY A 29 -1.48 9.95 7.60
N PRO A 30 -2.07 11.10 7.94
CA PRO A 30 -3.07 11.75 7.08
C PRO A 30 -2.44 12.18 5.77
N GLY A 31 -3.24 12.26 4.74
CA GLY A 31 -2.75 12.68 3.44
C GLY A 31 -2.14 11.57 2.61
N VAL A 32 -2.34 10.33 3.00
CA VAL A 32 -1.88 9.18 2.22
C VAL A 32 -3.10 8.49 1.61
N ALA A 33 -3.09 8.32 0.31
CA ALA A 33 -4.11 7.57 -0.39
C ALA A 33 -3.45 6.35 -1.02
N VAL A 34 -4.12 5.20 -0.93
CA VAL A 34 -3.58 3.95 -1.44
C VAL A 34 -4.60 3.28 -2.36
N GLU A 35 -4.12 2.84 -3.51
CA GLU A 35 -4.91 2.02 -4.41
C GLU A 35 -4.24 0.66 -4.56
N VAL A 36 -5.04 -0.37 -4.67
CA VAL A 36 -4.56 -1.70 -5.00
C VAL A 36 -5.31 -2.16 -6.24
N ASN A 37 -4.57 -2.44 -7.30
CA ASN A 37 -5.16 -2.82 -8.59
C ASN A 37 -6.19 -1.80 -9.06
N ALA A 38 -5.85 -0.52 -8.94
CA ALA A 38 -6.65 0.62 -9.38
C ALA A 38 -7.91 0.87 -8.55
N GLU A 39 -8.03 0.21 -7.39
CA GLU A 39 -9.14 0.45 -6.49
C GLU A 39 -8.66 1.07 -5.20
N VAL A 40 -9.30 2.14 -4.77
CA VAL A 40 -8.94 2.82 -3.53
C VAL A 40 -9.25 1.91 -2.35
N VAL A 41 -8.28 1.75 -1.46
CA VAL A 41 -8.44 1.00 -0.23
C VAL A 41 -8.42 2.00 0.92
N ARG A 42 -9.53 2.09 1.64
CA ARG A 42 -9.67 3.03 2.74
C ARG A 42 -8.73 2.66 3.87
N ARG A 43 -8.23 3.66 4.56
CA ARG A 43 -7.28 3.47 5.66
C ARG A 43 -7.77 2.43 6.68
N ALA A 44 -9.06 2.49 7.02
CA ALA A 44 -9.63 1.57 8.00
C ALA A 44 -9.54 0.11 7.57
N ARG A 45 -9.36 -0.14 6.28
CA ARG A 45 -9.27 -1.49 5.73
C ARG A 45 -7.84 -1.98 5.57
N HIS A 46 -6.85 -1.10 5.68
CA HIS A 46 -5.45 -1.48 5.46
C HIS A 46 -5.00 -2.67 6.32
N PRO A 47 -5.37 -2.75 7.61
CA PRO A 47 -4.94 -3.89 8.43
C PRO A 47 -5.57 -5.22 8.02
N GLU A 48 -6.70 -5.17 7.33
CA GLU A 48 -7.42 -6.38 6.91
C GLU A 48 -7.16 -6.75 5.46
N HIS A 49 -6.60 -5.83 4.69
CA HIS A 49 -6.39 -6.06 3.26
C HIS A 49 -5.11 -6.84 3.04
N GLN A 50 -5.26 -8.13 2.73
CA GLN A 50 -4.11 -8.98 2.42
C GLN A 50 -3.71 -8.79 0.96
N LEU A 51 -2.40 -8.66 0.75
CA LEU A 51 -1.85 -8.55 -0.59
C LEU A 51 -1.67 -9.93 -1.20
N HIS A 52 -1.73 -9.99 -2.51
CA HIS A 52 -1.53 -11.21 -3.28
C HIS A 52 -0.43 -10.98 -4.30
N ALA A 53 0.18 -12.06 -4.73
CA ALA A 53 1.25 -11.99 -5.72
C ALA A 53 0.77 -11.24 -6.97
N GLY A 54 1.58 -10.30 -7.41
CA GLY A 54 1.26 -9.51 -8.59
C GLY A 54 0.40 -8.28 -8.35
N ASP A 55 -0.03 -8.06 -7.11
CA ASP A 55 -0.83 -6.86 -6.80
C ASP A 55 -0.05 -5.60 -7.13
N ARG A 56 -0.77 -4.61 -7.64
CA ARG A 56 -0.21 -3.31 -7.98
C ARG A 56 -0.70 -2.29 -6.98
N VAL A 57 0.22 -1.83 -6.14
CA VAL A 57 -0.07 -0.86 -5.09
C VAL A 57 0.41 0.51 -5.54
N GLU A 58 -0.48 1.49 -5.51
CA GLU A 58 -0.15 2.88 -5.79
C GLU A 58 -0.33 3.70 -4.54
N ILE A 59 0.72 4.38 -4.14
CA ILE A 59 0.69 5.21 -2.93
C ILE A 59 0.89 6.65 -3.34
N VAL A 60 -0.07 7.49 -2.98
CA VAL A 60 -0.02 8.93 -3.25
C VAL A 60 0.01 9.66 -1.93
N THR A 61 1.00 10.49 -1.73
CA THR A 61 1.07 11.32 -0.54
C THR A 61 0.77 12.75 -0.92
N PHE A 62 -0.21 13.34 -0.23
CA PHE A 62 -0.54 14.73 -0.46
C PHE A 62 0.32 15.58 0.44
N VAL A 63 1.14 16.44 -0.18
CA VAL A 63 1.90 17.39 0.59
C VAL A 63 0.89 18.40 1.10
N GLY A 64 0.67 18.39 2.38
CA GLY A 64 -0.30 19.25 2.99
C GLY A 64 -0.01 20.69 2.65
N GLY A 65 -0.79 21.22 1.77
CA GLY A 65 -0.68 22.60 1.40
C GLY A 65 -1.29 23.45 2.50
N GLY A 66 -0.85 23.29 3.50
CA GLY A 66 -1.31 24.09 4.59
C GLY A 66 -2.03 24.96 4.90
#